data_af756db8f5413176f333cb12aeefad4c
#
_entry.id   af756db8f5413176f333cb12aeefad4c
#
_cell.length_a   1.000
_cell.length_b   1.000
_cell.length_c   1.000
_cell.angle_alpha   90.00
_cell.angle_beta   90.00
_cell.angle_gamma   90.00
#
_symmetry.space_group_name_H-M   'P 1'
#
loop_
_entity.id
_entity.type
_entity.pdbx_description
1 polymer ?
#
loop_
_entity_poly.entity_id
_entity_poly.type
_entity_poly.pdbx_seq_one_letter_code
_entity_poly.pdbx_strand_id
1 'polypeptide(L)'
;MNNTPVITAVTVSQRIRSSSNQPSPEPSSMTAFLLSMQYVIEEGSGEGWFDDDLILWLTVTAVITGVLFIWRQLTYRQPIVSLRPFTDRNFTLGFLMNAVSGMSLFGGTFILPLFLGQIRQYSAAEVGTTMLVSGLVMFLSAPIAGRFVRSMDPRIPLVVGFALAAYGVGLGVRVTAEWGFWEFATLQAIRGAGVMMAMIAAQQLSVSTLPPELMKDASGLVNLVRNVGGAIGLAILTTILTDQTAVHLSELSAAMSVANLQGQDMLAGLTSMMEAQGLADPEGAARKFLGMALRRDAAVLGFADGFYFLALGCAAASLLGFLATPGKTKPASGGGGH
;
A
#
# COMPACT_ATOMS: atom_id res chain seq x y z
N MET A 1 -18.32 -19.61 -12.38
CA MET A 1 -19.34 -18.68 -12.91
C MET A 1 -19.66 -17.66 -11.82
N ASN A 2 -18.89 -16.58 -11.73
CA ASN A 2 -19.15 -15.51 -10.76
C ASN A 2 -19.27 -14.19 -11.51
N ASN A 3 -20.51 -13.75 -11.72
CA ASN A 3 -20.84 -12.45 -12.35
C ASN A 3 -20.81 -11.26 -11.36
N THR A 4 -20.07 -11.36 -10.27
CA THR A 4 -20.10 -10.37 -9.17
C THR A 4 -19.41 -9.02 -9.49
N PRO A 5 -18.29 -8.93 -10.22
CA PRO A 5 -17.61 -7.65 -10.42
C PRO A 5 -18.34 -6.70 -11.39
N VAL A 6 -19.00 -7.24 -12.41
CA VAL A 6 -19.72 -6.42 -13.40
C VAL A 6 -20.93 -5.74 -12.77
N ILE A 7 -21.62 -6.42 -11.83
CA ILE A 7 -22.79 -5.88 -11.14
C ILE A 7 -22.39 -4.73 -10.21
N THR A 8 -21.24 -4.82 -9.55
CA THR A 8 -20.73 -3.75 -8.67
C THR A 8 -20.36 -2.50 -9.46
N ALA A 9 -19.70 -2.63 -10.60
CA ALA A 9 -19.35 -1.51 -11.47
C ALA A 9 -20.57 -0.80 -12.04
N VAL A 10 -21.58 -1.56 -12.45
CA VAL A 10 -22.86 -1.00 -12.96
C VAL A 10 -23.64 -0.30 -11.85
N THR A 11 -23.65 -0.84 -10.63
CA THR A 11 -24.37 -0.24 -9.49
C THR A 11 -23.70 1.05 -9.01
N VAL A 12 -22.36 1.13 -9.05
CA VAL A 12 -21.62 2.36 -8.75
C VAL A 12 -21.89 3.42 -9.81
N SER A 13 -21.89 3.07 -11.09
CA SER A 13 -22.19 4.03 -12.17
C SER A 13 -23.64 4.55 -12.11
N GLN A 14 -24.59 3.73 -11.69
CA GLN A 14 -25.98 4.15 -11.49
C GLN A 14 -26.19 5.04 -10.27
N ARG A 15 -25.43 4.82 -9.16
CA ARG A 15 -25.47 5.70 -7.99
C ARG A 15 -24.86 7.07 -8.24
N ILE A 16 -23.83 7.16 -9.07
CA ILE A 16 -23.25 8.44 -9.49
C ILE A 16 -24.24 9.22 -10.38
N ARG A 17 -25.02 8.53 -11.20
CA ARG A 17 -26.05 9.15 -12.06
C ARG A 17 -27.25 9.69 -11.31
N SER A 18 -27.60 9.13 -10.16
CA SER A 18 -28.81 9.52 -9.42
C SER A 18 -28.62 10.70 -8.46
N SER A 19 -27.38 11.15 -8.25
CA SER A 19 -27.07 12.22 -7.28
C SER A 19 -26.84 13.59 -7.91
N SER A 20 -26.86 13.73 -9.23
CA SER A 20 -26.66 15.03 -9.89
C SER A 20 -27.83 15.39 -10.80
N ASN A 21 -28.67 16.28 -10.32
CA ASN A 21 -29.77 16.89 -11.08
C ASN A 21 -29.29 18.04 -11.99
N GLN A 22 -28.05 17.94 -12.49
CA GLN A 22 -27.50 18.75 -13.60
C GLN A 22 -26.65 17.90 -14.51
N PRO A 23 -26.87 17.89 -15.82
CA PRO A 23 -26.04 17.21 -16.78
C PRO A 23 -24.74 18.02 -17.01
N SER A 24 -23.77 17.88 -16.10
CA SER A 24 -22.40 18.11 -16.50
C SER A 24 -22.01 16.92 -17.38
N PRO A 25 -21.56 17.11 -18.64
CA PRO A 25 -21.08 16.02 -19.44
C PRO A 25 -19.76 15.51 -18.79
N GLU A 26 -19.91 14.54 -17.90
CA GLU A 26 -18.76 13.75 -17.45
C GLU A 26 -18.10 13.20 -18.71
N PRO A 27 -16.84 13.50 -19.00
CA PRO A 27 -16.23 12.99 -20.20
C PRO A 27 -16.17 11.48 -20.06
N SER A 28 -16.84 10.77 -20.95
CA SER A 28 -16.83 9.30 -21.03
C SER A 28 -15.41 8.72 -21.01
N SER A 29 -14.42 9.52 -21.45
CA SER A 29 -12.99 9.20 -21.37
C SER A 29 -12.45 9.10 -19.93
N MET A 30 -12.91 9.95 -19.00
CA MET A 30 -12.49 9.86 -17.58
C MET A 30 -13.03 8.59 -16.93
N THR A 31 -14.30 8.28 -17.16
CA THR A 31 -14.92 7.07 -16.61
C THR A 31 -14.27 5.81 -17.20
N ALA A 32 -14.02 5.79 -18.52
CA ALA A 32 -13.36 4.67 -19.17
C ALA A 32 -11.92 4.50 -18.67
N PHE A 33 -11.16 5.58 -18.49
CA PHE A 33 -9.80 5.55 -17.93
C PHE A 33 -9.80 4.98 -16.52
N LEU A 34 -10.64 5.50 -15.63
CA LEU A 34 -10.67 5.08 -14.23
C LEU A 34 -11.10 3.61 -14.09
N LEU A 35 -12.12 3.17 -14.81
CA LEU A 35 -12.58 1.78 -14.75
C LEU A 35 -11.55 0.81 -15.32
N SER A 36 -10.95 1.12 -16.47
CA SER A 36 -9.93 0.26 -17.07
C SER A 36 -8.67 0.21 -16.21
N MET A 37 -8.21 1.34 -15.68
CA MET A 37 -7.04 1.40 -14.80
C MET A 37 -7.28 0.68 -13.48
N GLN A 38 -8.46 0.84 -12.88
CA GLN A 38 -8.83 0.15 -11.65
C GLN A 38 -8.80 -1.37 -11.83
N TYR A 39 -9.40 -1.87 -12.91
CA TYR A 39 -9.45 -3.30 -13.19
C TYR A 39 -8.04 -3.88 -13.43
N VAL A 40 -7.21 -3.19 -14.23
CA VAL A 40 -5.82 -3.62 -14.50
C VAL A 40 -4.99 -3.69 -13.22
N ILE A 41 -5.14 -2.71 -12.31
CA ILE A 41 -4.37 -2.69 -11.06
C ILE A 41 -4.86 -3.79 -10.09
N GLU A 42 -6.17 -4.05 -10.08
CA GLU A 42 -6.78 -4.99 -9.13
C GLU A 42 -6.56 -6.46 -9.54
N GLU A 43 -6.69 -6.79 -10.83
CA GLU A 43 -6.61 -8.17 -11.33
C GLU A 43 -5.26 -8.50 -11.99
N GLY A 44 -4.48 -7.50 -12.40
CA GLY A 44 -3.26 -7.70 -13.17
C GLY A 44 -2.24 -8.62 -12.52
N SER A 45 -2.09 -8.56 -11.19
CA SER A 45 -1.16 -9.42 -10.46
C SER A 45 -1.62 -10.88 -10.35
N GLY A 46 -2.95 -11.12 -10.42
CA GLY A 46 -3.53 -12.48 -10.36
C GLY A 46 -3.43 -13.22 -11.69
N GLU A 47 -3.50 -12.49 -12.81
CA GLU A 47 -3.54 -13.03 -14.17
C GLU A 47 -2.18 -12.91 -14.90
N GLY A 48 -1.07 -12.72 -14.18
CA GLY A 48 0.27 -12.62 -14.77
C GLY A 48 0.50 -11.35 -15.60
N TRP A 49 -0.20 -10.25 -15.29
CA TRP A 49 -0.13 -8.95 -15.97
C TRP A 49 -0.49 -9.03 -17.46
N PHE A 50 0.50 -9.04 -18.35
CA PHE A 50 0.28 -8.95 -19.80
C PHE A 50 0.12 -10.30 -20.50
N ASP A 51 0.05 -11.41 -19.77
CA ASP A 51 -0.18 -12.75 -20.31
C ASP A 51 -1.66 -12.98 -20.68
N ASP A 52 -2.59 -12.20 -20.07
CA ASP A 52 -4.01 -12.20 -20.44
C ASP A 52 -4.33 -11.09 -21.44
N ASP A 53 -4.91 -11.47 -22.57
CA ASP A 53 -5.36 -10.56 -23.63
C ASP A 53 -6.34 -9.48 -23.11
N LEU A 54 -7.19 -9.81 -22.15
CA LEU A 54 -8.14 -8.86 -21.56
C LEU A 54 -7.42 -7.74 -20.81
N ILE A 55 -6.42 -8.07 -19.99
CA ILE A 55 -5.63 -7.10 -19.21
C ILE A 55 -4.82 -6.22 -20.16
N LEU A 56 -4.24 -6.80 -21.22
CA LEU A 56 -3.53 -6.06 -22.25
C LEU A 56 -4.44 -5.03 -22.95
N TRP A 57 -5.63 -5.45 -23.41
CA TRP A 57 -6.59 -4.54 -24.03
C TRP A 57 -7.10 -3.45 -23.10
N LEU A 58 -7.35 -3.78 -21.81
CA LEU A 58 -7.76 -2.79 -20.82
C LEU A 58 -6.63 -1.82 -20.50
N THR A 59 -5.38 -2.27 -20.48
CA THR A 59 -4.21 -1.41 -20.30
C THR A 59 -4.07 -0.43 -21.47
N VAL A 60 -4.18 -0.92 -22.70
CA VAL A 60 -4.17 -0.06 -23.89
C VAL A 60 -5.32 0.95 -23.86
N THR A 61 -6.52 0.51 -23.48
CA THR A 61 -7.69 1.39 -23.32
C THR A 61 -7.46 2.44 -22.24
N ALA A 62 -6.91 2.07 -21.08
CA ALA A 62 -6.56 3.00 -20.01
C ALA A 62 -5.54 4.05 -20.48
N VAL A 63 -4.49 3.64 -21.17
CA VAL A 63 -3.47 4.57 -21.71
C VAL A 63 -4.08 5.54 -22.70
N ILE A 64 -4.83 5.05 -23.69
CA ILE A 64 -5.44 5.89 -24.73
C ILE A 64 -6.44 6.87 -24.11
N THR A 65 -7.35 6.39 -23.27
CA THR A 65 -8.38 7.24 -22.63
C THR A 65 -7.76 8.20 -21.61
N GLY A 66 -6.68 7.81 -20.92
CA GLY A 66 -5.92 8.67 -20.03
C GLY A 66 -5.22 9.81 -20.78
N VAL A 67 -4.55 9.50 -21.91
CA VAL A 67 -3.94 10.53 -22.77
C VAL A 67 -4.98 11.48 -23.34
N LEU A 68 -6.11 10.96 -23.84
CA LEU A 68 -7.22 11.78 -24.34
C LEU A 68 -7.82 12.66 -23.23
N PHE A 69 -7.95 12.15 -22.03
CA PHE A 69 -8.42 12.88 -20.87
C PHE A 69 -7.47 14.03 -20.51
N ILE A 70 -6.16 13.76 -20.40
CA ILE A 70 -5.14 14.78 -20.11
C ILE A 70 -5.09 15.83 -21.22
N TRP A 71 -5.07 15.41 -22.48
CA TRP A 71 -5.08 16.34 -23.62
C TRP A 71 -6.31 17.25 -23.61
N ARG A 72 -7.49 16.70 -23.34
CA ARG A 72 -8.73 17.46 -23.20
C ARG A 72 -8.66 18.44 -22.02
N GLN A 73 -8.13 18.01 -20.86
CA GLN A 73 -7.97 18.87 -19.69
C GLN A 73 -7.04 20.06 -19.93
N LEU A 74 -5.98 19.85 -20.72
CA LEU A 74 -5.03 20.91 -21.08
C LEU A 74 -5.58 21.89 -22.12
N THR A 75 -6.49 21.43 -23.00
CA THR A 75 -6.99 22.21 -24.15
C THR A 75 -8.32 22.93 -23.85
N TYR A 76 -9.11 22.43 -22.89
CA TYR A 76 -10.43 22.97 -22.61
C TYR A 76 -10.38 24.21 -21.72
N ARG A 77 -11.22 25.23 -22.02
CA ARG A 77 -11.26 26.50 -21.25
C ARG A 77 -11.80 26.37 -19.82
N GLN A 78 -12.58 25.34 -19.54
CA GLN A 78 -13.10 25.03 -18.21
C GLN A 78 -12.78 23.55 -17.90
N PRO A 79 -11.56 23.23 -17.48
CA PRO A 79 -11.18 21.87 -17.12
C PRO A 79 -11.98 21.41 -15.88
N ILE A 80 -12.35 20.13 -15.84
CA ILE A 80 -13.02 19.51 -14.68
C ILE A 80 -12.11 19.50 -13.46
N VAL A 81 -10.80 19.28 -13.72
CA VAL A 81 -9.75 19.32 -12.71
C VAL A 81 -8.69 20.31 -13.16
N SER A 82 -8.49 21.37 -12.40
CA SER A 82 -7.43 22.33 -12.69
C SER A 82 -6.05 21.73 -12.36
N LEU A 83 -5.13 21.72 -13.33
CA LEU A 83 -3.73 21.33 -13.11
C LEU A 83 -2.85 22.50 -12.64
N ARG A 84 -3.44 23.68 -12.45
CA ARG A 84 -2.72 24.86 -11.94
C ARG A 84 -2.02 24.65 -10.59
N PRO A 85 -2.54 23.84 -9.64
CA PRO A 85 -1.82 23.55 -8.39
C PRO A 85 -0.42 23.00 -8.58
N PHE A 86 -0.13 22.28 -9.69
CA PHE A 86 1.20 21.73 -9.97
C PHE A 86 2.26 22.77 -10.29
N THR A 87 1.91 24.03 -10.52
CA THR A 87 2.89 25.12 -10.62
C THR A 87 3.49 25.47 -9.26
N ASP A 88 2.85 25.08 -8.17
CA ASP A 88 3.34 25.26 -6.82
C ASP A 88 4.20 24.05 -6.38
N ARG A 89 5.43 24.37 -5.93
CA ARG A 89 6.38 23.34 -5.51
C ARG A 89 5.90 22.54 -4.29
N ASN A 90 5.28 23.21 -3.33
CA ASN A 90 4.79 22.54 -2.13
C ASN A 90 3.62 21.61 -2.44
N PHE A 91 2.75 22.03 -3.37
CA PHE A 91 1.68 21.16 -3.85
C PHE A 91 2.25 19.90 -4.52
N THR A 92 3.21 20.05 -5.45
CA THR A 92 3.81 18.92 -6.17
C THR A 92 4.51 17.95 -5.22
N LEU A 93 5.29 18.48 -4.25
CA LEU A 93 5.91 17.63 -3.22
C LEU A 93 4.87 16.96 -2.32
N GLY A 94 3.88 17.71 -1.84
CA GLY A 94 2.79 17.16 -1.03
C GLY A 94 1.97 16.12 -1.78
N PHE A 95 1.77 16.29 -3.09
CA PHE A 95 1.11 15.31 -3.97
C PHE A 95 1.89 13.99 -3.99
N LEU A 96 3.21 14.02 -4.22
CA LEU A 96 4.05 12.81 -4.16
C LEU A 96 4.04 12.17 -2.76
N MET A 97 4.09 12.98 -1.70
CA MET A 97 4.03 12.48 -0.32
C MET A 97 2.69 11.79 -0.02
N ASN A 98 1.58 12.29 -0.58
CA ASN A 98 0.29 11.64 -0.46
C ASN A 98 0.23 10.30 -1.22
N ALA A 99 0.90 10.17 -2.37
CA ALA A 99 1.04 8.88 -3.06
C ALA A 99 1.75 7.85 -2.16
N VAL A 100 2.89 8.23 -1.56
CA VAL A 100 3.64 7.35 -0.64
C VAL A 100 2.83 7.04 0.62
N SER A 101 2.07 8.02 1.14
CA SER A 101 1.15 7.78 2.27
C SER A 101 0.11 6.72 1.93
N GLY A 102 -0.45 6.78 0.71
CA GLY A 102 -1.36 5.76 0.19
C GLY A 102 -0.72 4.39 0.10
N MET A 103 0.47 4.31 -0.50
CA MET A 103 1.25 3.08 -0.59
C MET A 103 1.51 2.46 0.80
N SER A 104 1.96 3.25 1.76
CA SER A 104 2.21 2.77 3.13
C SER A 104 0.94 2.34 3.85
N LEU A 105 -0.18 3.06 3.64
CA LEU A 105 -1.47 2.73 4.23
C LEU A 105 -2.01 1.40 3.69
N PHE A 106 -2.18 1.29 2.38
CA PHE A 106 -2.75 0.10 1.74
C PHE A 106 -1.80 -1.10 1.81
N GLY A 107 -0.50 -0.90 1.53
CA GLY A 107 0.49 -1.98 1.63
C GLY A 107 0.57 -2.56 3.04
N GLY A 108 0.63 -1.72 4.06
CA GLY A 108 0.69 -2.20 5.45
C GLY A 108 -0.62 -2.81 5.95
N THR A 109 -1.78 -2.41 5.38
CA THR A 109 -3.08 -3.02 5.69
C THR A 109 -3.25 -4.36 4.99
N PHE A 110 -2.58 -4.58 3.87
CA PHE A 110 -2.63 -5.81 3.08
C PHE A 110 -1.63 -6.87 3.57
N ILE A 111 -0.35 -6.47 3.76
CA ILE A 111 0.74 -7.42 4.03
C ILE A 111 0.55 -8.17 5.35
N LEU A 112 0.01 -7.52 6.37
CA LEU A 112 -0.12 -8.11 7.70
C LEU A 112 -1.18 -9.22 7.79
N PRO A 113 -2.43 -9.02 7.33
CA PRO A 113 -3.43 -10.10 7.32
C PRO A 113 -2.96 -11.30 6.49
N LEU A 114 -2.27 -11.02 5.37
CA LEU A 114 -1.75 -12.06 4.51
C LEU A 114 -0.70 -12.91 5.24
N PHE A 115 0.26 -12.27 5.93
CA PHE A 115 1.24 -12.97 6.75
C PHE A 115 0.59 -13.79 7.87
N LEU A 116 -0.31 -13.18 8.64
CA LEU A 116 -0.98 -13.85 9.76
C LEU A 116 -1.82 -15.04 9.28
N GLY A 117 -2.51 -14.92 8.15
CA GLY A 117 -3.29 -16.01 7.57
C GLY A 117 -2.43 -17.13 6.97
N GLN A 118 -1.41 -16.78 6.19
CA GLN A 118 -0.61 -17.77 5.46
C GLN A 118 0.46 -18.45 6.34
N ILE A 119 1.17 -17.68 7.17
CA ILE A 119 2.31 -18.17 7.95
C ILE A 119 1.89 -18.64 9.34
N ARG A 120 1.04 -17.83 10.02
CA ARG A 120 0.59 -18.11 11.39
C ARG A 120 -0.70 -18.92 11.46
N GLN A 121 -1.42 -19.05 10.36
CA GLN A 121 -2.72 -19.74 10.30
C GLN A 121 -3.75 -19.17 11.30
N TYR A 122 -3.69 -17.85 11.53
CA TYR A 122 -4.63 -17.17 12.41
C TYR A 122 -6.04 -17.17 11.84
N SER A 123 -7.03 -17.31 12.69
CA SER A 123 -8.43 -17.13 12.33
C SER A 123 -8.72 -15.65 11.97
N ALA A 124 -9.81 -15.41 11.25
CA ALA A 124 -10.23 -14.05 10.90
C ALA A 124 -10.41 -13.13 12.13
N ALA A 125 -10.83 -13.69 13.28
CA ALA A 125 -10.97 -12.95 14.52
C ALA A 125 -9.62 -12.52 15.11
N GLU A 126 -8.61 -13.39 15.11
CA GLU A 126 -7.26 -13.09 15.58
C GLU A 126 -6.56 -12.08 14.68
N VAL A 127 -6.72 -12.21 13.37
CA VAL A 127 -6.26 -11.19 12.39
C VAL A 127 -6.92 -9.84 12.68
N GLY A 128 -8.24 -9.82 12.86
CA GLY A 128 -9.01 -8.61 13.17
C GLY A 128 -8.56 -7.92 14.46
N THR A 129 -8.28 -8.68 15.52
CA THR A 129 -7.78 -8.12 16.80
C THR A 129 -6.38 -7.52 16.64
N THR A 130 -5.52 -8.15 15.84
CA THR A 130 -4.18 -7.61 15.56
C THR A 130 -4.26 -6.32 14.71
N MET A 131 -5.17 -6.26 13.74
CA MET A 131 -5.40 -5.07 12.92
C MET A 131 -6.03 -3.92 13.69
N LEU A 132 -6.83 -4.21 14.70
CA LEU A 132 -7.49 -3.20 15.53
C LEU A 132 -6.47 -2.28 16.24
N VAL A 133 -5.28 -2.79 16.58
CA VAL A 133 -4.20 -1.98 17.17
C VAL A 133 -3.83 -0.82 16.25
N SER A 134 -3.65 -1.06 14.95
CA SER A 134 -3.33 0.01 13.99
C SER A 134 -4.46 1.05 13.92
N GLY A 135 -5.71 0.59 13.79
CA GLY A 135 -6.87 1.48 13.71
C GLY A 135 -7.02 2.34 14.97
N LEU A 136 -6.87 1.74 16.15
CA LEU A 136 -6.95 2.46 17.42
C LEU A 136 -5.85 3.50 17.58
N VAL A 137 -4.60 3.13 17.26
CA VAL A 137 -3.47 4.06 17.33
C VAL A 137 -3.62 5.18 16.32
N MET A 138 -4.05 4.91 15.09
CA MET A 138 -4.33 5.94 14.08
C MET A 138 -5.42 6.90 14.57
N PHE A 139 -6.50 6.38 15.15
CA PHE A 139 -7.58 7.18 15.70
C PHE A 139 -7.11 8.09 16.85
N LEU A 140 -6.36 7.55 17.80
CA LEU A 140 -5.84 8.30 18.96
C LEU A 140 -4.74 9.31 18.56
N SER A 141 -3.93 8.99 17.55
CA SER A 141 -2.87 9.88 17.08
C SER A 141 -3.38 11.01 16.18
N ALA A 142 -4.56 10.89 15.56
CA ALA A 142 -5.11 11.90 14.65
C ALA A 142 -5.24 13.30 15.28
N PRO A 143 -5.85 13.50 16.46
CA PRO A 143 -5.94 14.81 17.10
C PRO A 143 -4.57 15.37 17.52
N ILE A 144 -3.65 14.50 17.91
CA ILE A 144 -2.28 14.85 18.29
C ILE A 144 -1.54 15.35 17.04
N ALA A 145 -1.56 14.56 15.96
CA ALA A 145 -0.97 14.94 14.68
C ALA A 145 -1.55 16.26 14.14
N GLY A 146 -2.88 16.43 14.22
CA GLY A 146 -3.54 17.67 13.81
C GLY A 146 -3.08 18.90 14.61
N ARG A 147 -2.82 18.75 15.92
CA ARG A 147 -2.24 19.81 16.74
C ARG A 147 -0.81 20.15 16.31
N PHE A 148 0.06 19.15 16.14
CA PHE A 148 1.44 19.35 15.71
C PHE A 148 1.51 20.06 14.36
N VAL A 149 0.71 19.63 13.38
CA VAL A 149 0.69 20.22 12.03
C VAL A 149 0.21 21.68 12.05
N ARG A 150 -0.65 22.07 13.00
CA ARG A 150 -1.13 23.46 13.12
C ARG A 150 -0.17 24.35 13.91
N SER A 151 0.59 23.80 14.84
CA SER A 151 1.46 24.56 15.75
C SER A 151 2.88 24.73 15.23
N MET A 152 3.31 23.90 14.27
CA MET A 152 4.67 23.87 13.73
C MET A 152 4.66 24.00 12.21
N ASP A 153 5.84 24.21 11.61
CA ASP A 153 6.01 24.11 10.15
C ASP A 153 5.59 22.69 9.69
N PRO A 154 4.67 22.55 8.72
CA PRO A 154 4.17 21.25 8.25
C PRO A 154 5.25 20.25 7.82
N ARG A 155 6.46 20.72 7.53
CA ARG A 155 7.60 19.87 7.18
C ARG A 155 8.06 18.98 8.33
N ILE A 156 8.11 19.55 9.56
CA ILE A 156 8.61 18.81 10.72
C ILE A 156 7.72 17.57 10.98
N PRO A 157 6.40 17.72 11.15
CA PRO A 157 5.54 16.54 11.33
C PRO A 157 5.50 15.63 10.10
N LEU A 158 5.72 16.16 8.87
CA LEU A 158 5.83 15.36 7.66
C LEU A 158 7.04 14.41 7.73
N VAL A 159 8.23 14.98 7.96
CA VAL A 159 9.49 14.21 8.04
C VAL A 159 9.46 13.23 9.20
N VAL A 160 9.05 13.68 10.38
CA VAL A 160 8.95 12.82 11.57
C VAL A 160 7.91 11.71 11.37
N GLY A 161 6.76 12.03 10.76
CA GLY A 161 5.71 11.05 10.46
C GLY A 161 6.20 9.95 9.53
N PHE A 162 6.85 10.31 8.43
CA PHE A 162 7.41 9.32 7.51
C PHE A 162 8.60 8.55 8.11
N ALA A 163 9.46 9.21 8.89
CA ALA A 163 10.54 8.53 9.60
C ALA A 163 10.00 7.49 10.60
N LEU A 164 8.97 7.86 11.36
CA LEU A 164 8.31 6.96 12.31
C LEU A 164 7.61 5.81 11.58
N ALA A 165 6.95 6.10 10.45
CA ALA A 165 6.33 5.07 9.62
C ALA A 165 7.38 4.11 9.04
N ALA A 166 8.51 4.64 8.52
CA ALA A 166 9.62 3.85 8.01
C ALA A 166 10.22 2.95 9.09
N TYR A 167 10.42 3.48 10.30
CA TYR A 167 10.92 2.71 11.43
C TYR A 167 9.94 1.61 11.84
N GLY A 168 8.64 1.94 11.99
CA GLY A 168 7.61 0.97 12.37
C GLY A 168 7.50 -0.18 11.37
N VAL A 169 7.46 0.13 10.06
CA VAL A 169 7.46 -0.89 8.99
C VAL A 169 8.79 -1.64 8.94
N GLY A 170 9.91 -0.93 9.16
CA GLY A 170 11.27 -1.48 9.15
C GLY A 170 11.51 -2.56 10.22
N LEU A 171 10.75 -2.55 11.32
CA LEU A 171 10.78 -3.66 12.28
C LEU A 171 10.38 -4.97 11.61
N GLY A 172 9.42 -4.93 10.66
CA GLY A 172 8.95 -6.09 9.91
C GLY A 172 10.00 -6.73 8.98
N VAL A 173 11.10 -6.05 8.67
CA VAL A 173 12.22 -6.64 7.90
C VAL A 173 12.87 -7.81 8.64
N ARG A 174 12.72 -7.87 9.96
CA ARG A 174 13.23 -8.97 10.80
C ARG A 174 12.12 -9.93 11.21
N VAL A 175 11.04 -9.99 10.43
CA VAL A 175 9.92 -10.88 10.73
C VAL A 175 10.37 -12.34 10.72
N THR A 176 9.89 -13.12 11.68
CA THR A 176 10.11 -14.57 11.74
C THR A 176 8.78 -15.31 11.79
N ALA A 177 8.82 -16.59 11.52
CA ALA A 177 7.62 -17.44 11.54
C ALA A 177 6.96 -17.53 12.94
N GLU A 178 7.68 -17.21 14.00
CA GLU A 178 7.21 -17.25 15.41
C GLU A 178 6.56 -15.94 15.88
N TRP A 179 6.70 -14.84 15.12
CA TRP A 179 6.13 -13.55 15.50
C TRP A 179 4.64 -13.68 15.82
N GLY A 180 4.26 -13.17 16.98
CA GLY A 180 2.90 -13.21 17.49
C GLY A 180 2.26 -11.82 17.56
N PHE A 181 1.20 -11.74 18.37
CA PHE A 181 0.43 -10.52 18.52
C PHE A 181 1.27 -9.31 18.98
N TRP A 182 2.16 -9.47 19.94
CA TRP A 182 2.87 -8.33 20.57
C TRP A 182 3.91 -7.69 19.66
N GLU A 183 4.61 -8.49 18.85
CA GLU A 183 5.57 -8.00 17.87
C GLU A 183 4.85 -7.19 16.79
N PHE A 184 3.75 -7.75 16.27
CA PHE A 184 2.94 -7.04 15.27
C PHE A 184 2.19 -5.85 15.86
N ALA A 185 1.72 -5.91 17.10
CA ALA A 185 1.09 -4.78 17.79
C ALA A 185 2.06 -3.60 17.92
N THR A 186 3.32 -3.85 18.26
CA THR A 186 4.37 -2.83 18.36
C THR A 186 4.64 -2.20 16.97
N LEU A 187 4.84 -3.02 15.95
CA LEU A 187 5.02 -2.57 14.57
C LEU A 187 3.84 -1.71 14.12
N GLN A 188 2.62 -2.19 14.33
CA GLN A 188 1.38 -1.53 13.93
C GLN A 188 1.15 -0.22 14.66
N ALA A 189 1.48 -0.15 15.95
CA ALA A 189 1.34 1.07 16.74
C ALA A 189 2.28 2.17 16.23
N ILE A 190 3.56 1.85 16.05
CA ILE A 190 4.56 2.82 15.57
C ILE A 190 4.24 3.26 14.14
N ARG A 191 3.97 2.30 13.25
CA ARG A 191 3.59 2.58 11.87
C ARG A 191 2.32 3.42 11.79
N GLY A 192 1.27 3.03 12.51
CA GLY A 192 -0.03 3.71 12.49
C GLY A 192 0.07 5.18 12.93
N ALA A 193 0.80 5.45 14.01
CA ALA A 193 1.06 6.82 14.45
C ALA A 193 1.84 7.63 13.40
N GLY A 194 2.89 7.03 12.82
CA GLY A 194 3.72 7.66 11.79
C GLY A 194 2.93 7.97 10.51
N VAL A 195 2.19 7.00 9.98
CA VAL A 195 1.37 7.16 8.77
C VAL A 195 0.30 8.23 8.98
N MET A 196 -0.39 8.23 10.14
CA MET A 196 -1.41 9.24 10.43
C MET A 196 -0.83 10.65 10.47
N MET A 197 0.31 10.82 11.12
CA MET A 197 1.01 12.11 11.19
C MET A 197 1.50 12.55 9.81
N ALA A 198 2.12 11.65 9.04
CA ALA A 198 2.60 11.94 7.68
C ALA A 198 1.44 12.32 6.74
N MET A 199 0.31 11.60 6.81
CA MET A 199 -0.86 11.83 5.97
C MET A 199 -1.47 13.21 6.22
N ILE A 200 -1.67 13.61 7.48
CA ILE A 200 -2.21 14.94 7.83
C ILE A 200 -1.23 16.04 7.41
N ALA A 201 0.07 15.84 7.64
CA ALA A 201 1.10 16.80 7.27
C ALA A 201 1.24 16.95 5.75
N ALA A 202 1.22 15.85 4.98
CA ALA A 202 1.26 15.87 3.52
C ALA A 202 0.04 16.57 2.93
N GLN A 203 -1.16 16.31 3.47
CA GLN A 203 -2.38 16.99 3.09
C GLN A 203 -2.26 18.51 3.33
N GLN A 204 -1.80 18.92 4.51
CA GLN A 204 -1.64 20.32 4.87
C GLN A 204 -0.58 21.01 4.01
N LEU A 205 0.56 20.35 3.75
CA LEU A 205 1.63 20.89 2.89
C LEU A 205 1.09 21.16 1.48
N SER A 206 0.31 20.23 0.92
CA SER A 206 -0.26 20.35 -0.42
C SER A 206 -1.12 21.59 -0.63
N VAL A 207 -1.79 22.08 0.42
CA VAL A 207 -2.73 23.22 0.32
C VAL A 207 -2.19 24.49 0.95
N SER A 208 -1.03 24.45 1.65
CA SER A 208 -0.53 25.53 2.51
C SER A 208 -0.17 26.81 1.77
N THR A 209 0.23 26.71 0.50
CA THR A 209 0.71 27.82 -0.34
C THR A 209 -0.28 28.21 -1.43
N LEU A 210 -1.34 27.40 -1.61
CA LEU A 210 -2.31 27.61 -2.68
C LEU A 210 -3.33 28.72 -2.35
N PRO A 211 -3.77 29.49 -3.35
CA PRO A 211 -4.88 30.42 -3.21
C PRO A 211 -6.19 29.67 -2.98
N PRO A 212 -7.16 30.29 -2.26
CA PRO A 212 -8.43 29.64 -1.88
C PRO A 212 -9.21 29.03 -3.05
N GLU A 213 -9.13 29.64 -4.24
CA GLU A 213 -9.83 29.22 -5.46
C GLU A 213 -9.36 27.85 -5.94
N LEU A 214 -8.09 27.48 -5.70
CA LEU A 214 -7.51 26.20 -6.12
C LEU A 214 -7.58 25.11 -5.07
N MET A 215 -7.99 25.43 -3.84
CA MET A 215 -7.98 24.45 -2.72
C MET A 215 -8.93 23.29 -2.95
N LYS A 216 -10.09 23.51 -3.61
CA LYS A 216 -11.06 22.46 -3.91
C LYS A 216 -10.47 21.44 -4.89
N ASP A 217 -9.88 21.92 -5.99
CA ASP A 217 -9.26 21.06 -7.02
C ASP A 217 -8.04 20.32 -6.44
N ALA A 218 -7.21 21.02 -5.67
CA ALA A 218 -6.06 20.47 -4.97
C ALA A 218 -6.45 19.30 -4.04
N SER A 219 -7.51 19.48 -3.25
CA SER A 219 -7.98 18.43 -2.33
C SER A 219 -8.46 17.18 -3.06
N GLY A 220 -9.15 17.35 -4.19
CA GLY A 220 -9.58 16.24 -5.06
C GLY A 220 -8.38 15.48 -5.63
N LEU A 221 -7.38 16.20 -6.16
CA LEU A 221 -6.16 15.62 -6.72
C LEU A 221 -5.35 14.86 -5.66
N VAL A 222 -5.23 15.40 -4.45
CA VAL A 222 -4.51 14.75 -3.34
C VAL A 222 -5.19 13.44 -2.92
N ASN A 223 -6.52 13.41 -2.84
CA ASN A 223 -7.24 12.18 -2.54
C ASN A 223 -7.09 11.14 -3.66
N LEU A 224 -7.18 11.59 -4.92
CA LEU A 224 -6.97 10.73 -6.07
C LEU A 224 -5.57 10.08 -6.04
N VAL A 225 -4.52 10.87 -5.88
CA VAL A 225 -3.14 10.33 -5.90
C VAL A 225 -2.87 9.41 -4.72
N ARG A 226 -3.48 9.64 -3.57
CA ARG A 226 -3.36 8.73 -2.43
C ARG A 226 -3.92 7.34 -2.76
N ASN A 227 -5.09 7.28 -3.40
CA ASN A 227 -5.69 6.01 -3.80
C ASN A 227 -4.90 5.34 -4.93
N VAL A 228 -4.50 6.09 -5.95
CA VAL A 228 -3.68 5.58 -7.06
C VAL A 228 -2.31 5.11 -6.56
N GLY A 229 -1.65 5.90 -5.71
CA GLY A 229 -0.39 5.53 -5.07
C GLY A 229 -0.52 4.28 -4.20
N GLY A 230 -1.64 4.14 -3.50
CA GLY A 230 -1.98 2.93 -2.75
C GLY A 230 -2.15 1.71 -3.63
N ALA A 231 -2.89 1.82 -4.73
CA ALA A 231 -3.09 0.72 -5.68
C ALA A 231 -1.79 0.32 -6.38
N ILE A 232 -0.99 1.29 -6.85
CA ILE A 232 0.33 1.02 -7.44
C ILE A 232 1.27 0.37 -6.41
N GLY A 233 1.29 0.89 -5.17
CA GLY A 233 2.10 0.33 -4.10
C GLY A 233 1.71 -1.10 -3.75
N LEU A 234 0.41 -1.40 -3.77
CA LEU A 234 -0.10 -2.75 -3.55
C LEU A 234 0.29 -3.70 -4.69
N ALA A 235 0.16 -3.26 -5.94
CA ALA A 235 0.55 -4.06 -7.10
C ALA A 235 2.07 -4.40 -7.08
N ILE A 236 2.92 -3.42 -6.79
CA ILE A 236 4.37 -3.66 -6.64
C ILE A 236 4.64 -4.61 -5.46
N LEU A 237 3.96 -4.41 -4.33
CA LEU A 237 4.12 -5.25 -3.15
C LEU A 237 3.75 -6.70 -3.41
N THR A 238 2.63 -6.96 -4.09
CA THR A 238 2.22 -8.34 -4.44
C THR A 238 3.20 -9.00 -5.40
N THR A 239 3.73 -8.26 -6.38
CA THR A 239 4.78 -8.74 -7.29
C THR A 239 6.05 -9.10 -6.50
N ILE A 240 6.52 -8.23 -5.59
CA ILE A 240 7.68 -8.51 -4.73
C ILE A 240 7.43 -9.77 -3.90
N LEU A 241 6.27 -9.89 -3.26
CA LEU A 241 5.95 -11.06 -2.44
C LEU A 241 6.00 -12.37 -3.25
N THR A 242 5.47 -12.37 -4.47
CA THR A 242 5.45 -13.54 -5.34
C THR A 242 6.84 -13.88 -5.84
N ASP A 243 7.55 -12.91 -6.43
CA ASP A 243 8.84 -13.12 -7.07
C ASP A 243 9.93 -13.45 -6.04
N GLN A 244 10.02 -12.68 -4.94
CA GLN A 244 11.03 -12.93 -3.92
C GLN A 244 10.80 -14.25 -3.18
N THR A 245 9.54 -14.64 -2.94
CA THR A 245 9.25 -15.96 -2.38
C THR A 245 9.74 -17.08 -3.31
N ALA A 246 9.58 -16.94 -4.63
CA ALA A 246 10.08 -17.91 -5.60
C ALA A 246 11.61 -17.97 -5.62
N VAL A 247 12.29 -16.81 -5.58
CA VAL A 247 13.74 -16.71 -5.52
C VAL A 247 14.27 -17.37 -4.24
N HIS A 248 13.76 -16.98 -3.07
CA HIS A 248 14.18 -17.56 -1.80
C HIS A 248 13.90 -19.06 -1.72
N LEU A 249 12.77 -19.52 -2.28
CA LEU A 249 12.48 -20.95 -2.35
C LEU A 249 13.53 -21.69 -3.20
N SER A 250 13.96 -21.11 -4.33
CA SER A 250 15.00 -21.71 -5.18
C SER A 250 16.35 -21.77 -4.47
N GLU A 251 16.73 -20.71 -3.75
CA GLU A 251 17.97 -20.64 -2.99
C GLU A 251 17.99 -21.65 -1.84
N LEU A 252 16.91 -21.67 -1.04
CA LEU A 252 16.79 -22.61 0.08
C LEU A 252 16.74 -24.07 -0.40
N SER A 253 16.05 -24.35 -1.50
CA SER A 253 16.01 -25.70 -2.08
C SER A 253 17.36 -26.14 -2.65
N ALA A 254 18.13 -25.23 -3.25
CA ALA A 254 19.48 -25.51 -3.71
C ALA A 254 20.44 -25.79 -2.54
N ALA A 255 20.32 -25.01 -1.45
CA ALA A 255 21.11 -25.22 -0.24
C ALA A 255 20.79 -26.55 0.46
N MET A 256 19.53 -27.01 0.38
CA MET A 256 19.06 -28.27 0.96
C MET A 256 19.02 -29.43 -0.06
N SER A 257 19.70 -29.29 -1.20
CA SER A 257 19.70 -30.34 -2.23
C SER A 257 20.38 -31.60 -1.74
N VAL A 258 19.98 -32.75 -2.33
CA VAL A 258 20.55 -34.09 -2.03
C VAL A 258 22.08 -34.15 -2.27
N ALA A 259 22.63 -33.20 -3.01
CA ALA A 259 24.08 -33.03 -3.20
C ALA A 259 24.80 -32.45 -1.97
N ASN A 260 24.08 -31.89 -1.00
CA ASN A 260 24.65 -31.31 0.21
C ASN A 260 24.50 -32.28 1.40
N LEU A 261 25.59 -32.60 2.09
CA LEU A 261 25.61 -33.45 3.28
C LEU A 261 24.59 -33.03 4.33
N GLN A 262 24.44 -31.74 4.53
CA GLN A 262 23.49 -31.18 5.52
C GLN A 262 22.01 -31.46 5.14
N GLY A 263 21.67 -31.41 3.85
CA GLY A 263 20.34 -31.76 3.35
C GLY A 263 20.05 -33.26 3.49
N GLN A 264 21.08 -34.12 3.27
CA GLN A 264 20.96 -35.59 3.45
C GLN A 264 20.74 -35.96 4.93
N ASP A 265 21.51 -35.36 5.85
CA ASP A 265 21.38 -35.61 7.28
C ASP A 265 20.01 -35.16 7.81
N MET A 266 19.51 -34.01 7.37
CA MET A 266 18.20 -33.51 7.74
C MET A 266 17.08 -34.39 7.20
N LEU A 267 17.16 -34.83 5.95
CA LEU A 267 16.19 -35.75 5.36
C LEU A 267 16.20 -37.10 6.07
N ALA A 268 17.38 -37.67 6.37
CA ALA A 268 17.52 -38.91 7.10
C ALA A 268 16.92 -38.81 8.53
N GLY A 269 17.18 -37.70 9.23
CA GLY A 269 16.60 -37.43 10.56
C GLY A 269 15.08 -37.35 10.53
N LEU A 270 14.52 -36.65 9.53
CA LEU A 270 13.05 -36.57 9.33
C LEU A 270 12.47 -37.92 8.95
N THR A 271 13.13 -38.70 8.10
CA THR A 271 12.67 -40.04 7.70
C THR A 271 12.61 -40.96 8.91
N SER A 272 13.65 -41.00 9.75
CA SER A 272 13.66 -41.83 10.98
C SER A 272 12.57 -41.42 11.97
N MET A 273 12.27 -40.13 12.07
CA MET A 273 11.17 -39.64 12.89
C MET A 273 9.78 -40.08 12.35
N MET A 274 9.60 -40.07 11.03
CA MET A 274 8.36 -40.53 10.36
C MET A 274 8.19 -42.05 10.44
N GLU A 275 9.30 -42.80 10.38
CA GLU A 275 9.32 -44.28 10.62
C GLU A 275 8.86 -44.59 12.02
N ALA A 276 9.36 -43.88 13.03
CA ALA A 276 8.97 -44.04 14.42
C ALA A 276 7.48 -43.76 14.69
N GLN A 277 6.85 -42.99 13.83
CA GLN A 277 5.39 -42.71 13.86
C GLN A 277 4.58 -43.75 13.08
N GLY A 278 5.21 -44.73 12.45
CA GLY A 278 4.54 -45.82 11.75
C GLY A 278 3.89 -45.45 10.43
N LEU A 279 4.38 -44.38 9.75
CA LEU A 279 3.87 -44.01 8.42
C LEU A 279 4.23 -45.06 7.37
N ALA A 280 3.32 -45.29 6.41
CA ALA A 280 3.51 -46.28 5.34
C ALA A 280 4.61 -45.88 4.31
N ASP A 281 4.85 -44.56 4.14
CA ASP A 281 5.91 -44.00 3.28
C ASP A 281 6.65 -42.90 4.04
N PRO A 282 7.61 -43.26 4.92
CA PRO A 282 8.33 -42.30 5.75
C PRO A 282 9.18 -41.30 4.94
N GLU A 283 9.83 -41.78 3.88
CA GLU A 283 10.69 -40.95 3.03
C GLU A 283 9.89 -39.92 2.23
N GLY A 284 8.79 -40.35 1.62
CA GLY A 284 7.88 -39.44 0.92
C GLY A 284 7.24 -38.43 1.85
N ALA A 285 6.89 -38.82 3.08
CA ALA A 285 6.37 -37.91 4.11
C ALA A 285 7.43 -36.90 4.55
N ALA A 286 8.68 -37.32 4.78
CA ALA A 286 9.80 -36.46 5.16
C ALA A 286 10.10 -35.42 4.05
N ARG A 287 10.12 -35.84 2.78
CA ARG A 287 10.32 -34.93 1.63
C ARG A 287 9.21 -33.88 1.52
N LYS A 288 7.93 -34.29 1.71
CA LYS A 288 6.79 -33.36 1.71
C LYS A 288 6.87 -32.38 2.86
N PHE A 289 7.20 -32.83 4.06
CA PHE A 289 7.36 -31.98 5.22
C PHE A 289 8.46 -30.96 5.03
N LEU A 290 9.65 -31.38 4.55
CA LEU A 290 10.75 -30.50 4.24
C LEU A 290 10.35 -29.47 3.17
N GLY A 291 9.69 -29.89 2.11
CA GLY A 291 9.21 -28.99 1.06
C GLY A 291 8.21 -27.95 1.57
N MET A 292 7.31 -28.31 2.49
CA MET A 292 6.40 -27.35 3.12
C MET A 292 7.13 -26.38 4.05
N ALA A 293 8.10 -26.85 4.83
CA ALA A 293 8.93 -26.00 5.69
C ALA A 293 9.73 -24.97 4.86
N LEU A 294 10.39 -25.42 3.79
CA LEU A 294 11.15 -24.53 2.89
C LEU A 294 10.25 -23.47 2.23
N ARG A 295 9.05 -23.85 1.80
CA ARG A 295 8.09 -22.89 1.24
C ARG A 295 7.62 -21.86 2.27
N ARG A 296 7.41 -22.30 3.52
CA ARG A 296 7.03 -21.40 4.62
C ARG A 296 8.14 -20.40 4.92
N ASP A 297 9.39 -20.87 5.02
CA ASP A 297 10.56 -20.02 5.30
C ASP A 297 10.83 -19.05 4.14
N ALA A 298 10.74 -19.52 2.89
CA ALA A 298 10.84 -18.67 1.71
C ALA A 298 9.77 -17.57 1.70
N ALA A 299 8.53 -17.92 2.07
CA ALA A 299 7.46 -16.92 2.17
C ALA A 299 7.73 -15.89 3.27
N VAL A 300 8.26 -16.29 4.44
CA VAL A 300 8.65 -15.35 5.51
C VAL A 300 9.69 -14.36 5.01
N LEU A 301 10.70 -14.81 4.25
CA LEU A 301 11.70 -13.94 3.64
C LEU A 301 11.07 -13.00 2.59
N GLY A 302 10.18 -13.49 1.75
CA GLY A 302 9.42 -12.66 0.80
C GLY A 302 8.59 -11.57 1.50
N PHE A 303 7.99 -11.88 2.65
CA PHE A 303 7.31 -10.88 3.48
C PHE A 303 8.29 -9.85 4.06
N ALA A 304 9.48 -10.26 4.49
CA ALA A 304 10.52 -9.35 4.97
C ALA A 304 10.92 -8.35 3.86
N ASP A 305 11.06 -8.81 2.62
CA ASP A 305 11.34 -7.95 1.46
C ASP A 305 10.20 -6.98 1.16
N GLY A 306 8.94 -7.42 1.31
CA GLY A 306 7.77 -6.56 1.22
C GLY A 306 7.77 -5.45 2.27
N PHE A 307 8.10 -5.76 3.53
CA PHE A 307 8.28 -4.77 4.59
C PHE A 307 9.45 -3.82 4.29
N TYR A 308 10.57 -4.33 3.77
CA TYR A 308 11.72 -3.53 3.36
C TYR A 308 11.34 -2.51 2.27
N PHE A 309 10.60 -2.93 1.24
CA PHE A 309 10.11 -2.05 0.18
C PHE A 309 9.25 -0.90 0.74
N LEU A 310 8.29 -1.21 1.60
CA LEU A 310 7.45 -0.19 2.23
C LEU A 310 8.25 0.76 3.13
N ALA A 311 9.20 0.24 3.89
CA ALA A 311 10.07 1.04 4.75
C ALA A 311 10.96 1.98 3.93
N LEU A 312 11.53 1.50 2.82
CA LEU A 312 12.34 2.29 1.90
C LEU A 312 11.53 3.43 1.28
N GLY A 313 10.29 3.15 0.84
CA GLY A 313 9.37 4.18 0.33
C GLY A 313 9.09 5.28 1.34
N CYS A 314 8.80 4.92 2.59
CA CYS A 314 8.59 5.89 3.67
C CYS A 314 9.87 6.66 4.02
N ALA A 315 11.04 5.99 4.05
CA ALA A 315 12.32 6.65 4.30
C ALA A 315 12.68 7.65 3.20
N ALA A 316 12.48 7.26 1.93
CA ALA A 316 12.67 8.18 0.80
C ALA A 316 11.73 9.39 0.88
N ALA A 317 10.46 9.19 1.24
CA ALA A 317 9.51 10.29 1.46
C ALA A 317 9.93 11.19 2.61
N SER A 318 10.44 10.63 3.71
CA SER A 318 10.98 11.43 4.83
C SER A 318 12.13 12.32 4.38
N LEU A 319 13.08 11.80 3.59
CA LEU A 319 14.20 12.57 3.04
C LEU A 319 13.72 13.65 2.06
N LEU A 320 12.79 13.33 1.17
CA LEU A 320 12.22 14.29 0.23
C LEU A 320 11.42 15.40 0.95
N GLY A 321 10.89 15.13 2.14
CA GLY A 321 10.21 16.12 2.96
C GLY A 321 11.06 17.34 3.31
N PHE A 322 12.40 17.20 3.39
CA PHE A 322 13.32 18.31 3.60
C PHE A 322 13.39 19.28 2.41
N LEU A 323 13.01 18.83 1.20
CA LEU A 323 13.00 19.67 0.00
C LEU A 323 11.80 20.62 -0.08
N ALA A 324 10.80 20.43 0.77
CA ALA A 324 9.64 21.31 0.81
C ALA A 324 10.04 22.74 1.26
N THR A 325 9.41 23.79 0.74
CA THR A 325 9.66 25.18 1.18
C THR A 325 8.83 25.52 2.41
N PRO A 326 9.26 26.42 3.35
CA PRO A 326 8.49 26.76 4.54
C PRO A 326 7.08 27.20 4.14
N GLY A 327 6.07 26.49 4.64
CA GLY A 327 4.68 26.94 4.51
C GLY A 327 4.51 28.23 5.31
N LYS A 328 3.76 29.20 4.76
CA LYS A 328 3.34 30.35 5.57
C LYS A 328 2.35 29.85 6.62
N THR A 329 2.84 29.59 7.82
CA THR A 329 1.95 29.43 8.97
C THR A 329 1.23 30.77 9.14
N LYS A 330 -0.03 30.84 8.72
CA LYS A 330 -0.89 31.95 9.15
C LYS A 330 -0.99 31.83 10.67
N PRO A 331 -0.52 32.83 11.44
CA PRO A 331 -0.82 32.83 12.85
C PRO A 331 -2.34 32.77 12.97
N ALA A 332 -2.83 31.89 13.84
CA ALA A 332 -4.23 31.86 14.21
C ALA A 332 -4.57 33.29 14.64
N SER A 333 -5.38 33.99 13.83
CA SER A 333 -5.91 35.29 14.20
C SER A 333 -6.73 35.02 15.46
N GLY A 334 -6.16 35.40 16.61
CA GLY A 334 -6.87 35.41 17.87
C GLY A 334 -8.16 36.19 17.65
N GLY A 335 -9.28 35.52 17.71
CA GLY A 335 -10.58 36.16 17.85
C GLY A 335 -10.56 36.95 19.15
N GLY A 336 -10.12 38.20 19.06
CA GLY A 336 -10.35 39.19 20.09
C GLY A 336 -11.82 39.53 20.06
N GLY A 337 -12.44 39.42 21.20
CA GLY A 337 -13.84 39.63 21.41
C GLY A 337 -14.37 41.02 21.03
N HIS A 338 -15.61 41.05 20.82
CA HIS A 338 -16.56 42.01 21.37
C HIS A 338 -17.91 41.36 21.48
#